data_e39b69a46b025f67325112dc60d7acc3
#
_entry.id   e39b69a46b025f67325112dc60d7acc3
#
_cell.length_a   1.000
_cell.length_b   1.000
_cell.length_c   1.000
_cell.angle_alpha   90.00
_cell.angle_beta   90.00
_cell.angle_gamma   90.00
#
_symmetry.space_group_name_H-M   'P 1'
#
loop_
_entity.id
_entity.type
_entity.pdbx_description
1 polymer ?
#
loop_
_entity_poly.entity_id
_entity_poly.type
_entity_poly.pdbx_seq_one_letter_code
_entity_poly.pdbx_strand_id
1 'polypeptide(L)'
;IEMESEDGIDPRDWEEFRKYIRYLWDRNIMIVAAAGNKGPNPMTLSPIGECGGCVCVGCHDGNYKGNGGRLCNEYSSRGPGKDTTITSILNPLKKPDIVAPGTDIVSCSYRYSMKPYIAKSGTSMSAPIVSGACALCLQKYPQLSNKELRRLLLGSAADLGQSWSVQGAGLLQIDRLFAQAELLY
;
A
#
# COMPACT_ATOMS: atom_id res chain seq x y z
N ILE A 1 4.26 -7.16 -1.16
CA ILE A 1 5.27 -7.56 -0.15
C ILE A 1 4.76 -7.13 1.23
N GLU A 2 4.96 -7.95 2.23
CA GLU A 2 4.58 -7.71 3.62
C GLU A 2 5.72 -8.09 4.56
N MET A 3 5.93 -7.26 5.58
CA MET A 3 6.87 -7.52 6.67
C MET A 3 6.29 -6.85 7.92
N GLU A 4 6.08 -7.61 8.99
CA GLU A 4 5.40 -7.08 10.19
C GLU A 4 6.34 -6.40 11.17
N SER A 5 7.60 -6.80 11.24
CA SER A 5 8.59 -6.18 12.12
C SER A 5 10.01 -6.38 11.59
N GLU A 6 10.94 -5.59 12.10
CA GLU A 6 12.39 -5.75 11.90
C GLU A 6 13.01 -6.65 12.97
N ASP A 7 12.21 -7.14 13.93
CA ASP A 7 12.71 -7.94 15.04
C ASP A 7 13.37 -9.23 14.52
N GLY A 8 14.62 -9.42 14.89
CA GLY A 8 15.45 -10.56 14.49
C GLY A 8 16.13 -10.43 13.11
N ILE A 9 15.96 -9.29 12.41
CA ILE A 9 16.71 -9.01 11.18
C ILE A 9 17.99 -8.23 11.54
N ASP A 10 19.12 -8.68 11.03
CA ASP A 10 20.37 -7.91 11.16
C ASP A 10 20.21 -6.55 10.48
N PRO A 11 20.57 -5.43 11.13
CA PRO A 11 20.49 -4.10 10.51
C PRO A 11 21.20 -3.98 9.16
N ARG A 12 22.25 -4.80 8.92
CA ARG A 12 22.97 -4.84 7.64
C ARG A 12 22.13 -5.49 6.55
N ASP A 13 21.43 -6.58 6.88
CA ASP A 13 20.52 -7.28 5.95
C ASP A 13 19.33 -6.38 5.58
N TRP A 14 18.86 -5.59 6.57
CA TRP A 14 17.79 -4.62 6.35
C TRP A 14 18.24 -3.47 5.41
N GLU A 15 19.45 -2.95 5.61
CA GLU A 15 20.00 -1.92 4.74
C GLU A 15 20.26 -2.46 3.32
N GLU A 16 20.72 -3.69 3.19
CA GLU A 16 20.86 -4.36 1.90
C GLU A 16 19.52 -4.54 1.21
N PHE A 17 18.48 -4.96 1.95
CA PHE A 17 17.13 -5.07 1.43
C PHE A 17 16.60 -3.73 0.90
N ARG A 18 16.82 -2.62 1.62
CA ARG A 18 16.45 -1.27 1.16
C ARG A 18 17.17 -0.89 -0.15
N LYS A 19 18.41 -1.31 -0.33
CA LYS A 19 19.16 -1.10 -1.59
C LYS A 19 18.52 -1.87 -2.74
N TYR A 20 18.04 -3.11 -2.51
CA TYR A 20 17.32 -3.88 -3.52
C TYR A 20 15.98 -3.22 -3.90
N ILE A 21 15.22 -2.72 -2.94
CA ILE A 21 13.98 -1.96 -3.23
C ILE A 21 14.29 -0.78 -4.16
N ARG A 22 15.33 0.00 -3.83
CA ARG A 22 15.76 1.13 -4.68
C ARG A 22 16.25 0.67 -6.05
N TYR A 23 17.05 -0.37 -6.11
CA TYR A 23 17.54 -0.96 -7.35
C TYR A 23 16.40 -1.39 -8.28
N LEU A 24 15.34 -2.02 -7.76
CA LEU A 24 14.17 -2.40 -8.54
C LEU A 24 13.39 -1.18 -9.01
N TRP A 25 13.21 -0.19 -8.14
CA TRP A 25 12.55 1.06 -8.47
C TRP A 25 13.27 1.80 -9.62
N ASP A 26 14.60 1.88 -9.58
CA ASP A 26 15.40 2.53 -10.61
C ASP A 26 15.39 1.77 -11.94
N ARG A 27 14.95 0.51 -11.94
CA ARG A 27 14.70 -0.33 -13.15
C ARG A 27 13.25 -0.32 -13.63
N ASN A 28 12.50 0.67 -13.22
CA ASN A 28 11.11 0.85 -13.63
C ASN A 28 10.18 -0.28 -13.14
N ILE A 29 10.51 -0.95 -12.03
CA ILE A 29 9.65 -1.95 -11.42
C ILE A 29 8.80 -1.29 -10.35
N MET A 30 7.47 -1.37 -10.50
CA MET A 30 6.53 -0.89 -9.47
C MET A 30 6.49 -1.88 -8.31
N ILE A 31 6.80 -1.39 -7.12
CA ILE A 31 6.74 -2.18 -5.88
C ILE A 31 5.56 -1.67 -5.06
N VAL A 32 4.68 -2.59 -4.69
CA VAL A 32 3.52 -2.32 -3.82
C VAL A 32 3.69 -3.07 -2.51
N ALA A 33 3.57 -2.37 -1.40
CA ALA A 33 3.76 -2.91 -0.06
C ALA A 33 2.55 -2.65 0.83
N ALA A 34 2.20 -3.61 1.68
CA ALA A 34 1.19 -3.44 2.71
C ALA A 34 1.69 -2.50 3.81
N ALA A 35 0.83 -1.60 4.28
CA ALA A 35 1.17 -0.67 5.36
C ALA A 35 1.39 -1.38 6.71
N GLY A 36 0.78 -2.56 6.89
CA GLY A 36 0.78 -3.30 8.15
C GLY A 36 -0.57 -3.22 8.89
N ASN A 37 -0.71 -4.04 9.93
CA ASN A 37 -1.97 -4.21 10.65
C ASN A 37 -1.85 -3.90 12.16
N LYS A 38 -0.91 -3.02 12.52
CA LYS A 38 -0.62 -2.60 13.91
C LYS A 38 -1.22 -1.23 14.29
N GLY A 39 -2.13 -0.68 13.43
CA GLY A 39 -2.87 0.55 13.73
C GLY A 39 -3.82 0.39 14.92
N PRO A 40 -4.53 1.45 15.30
CA PRO A 40 -4.66 2.75 14.65
C PRO A 40 -3.63 3.82 15.09
N ASN A 41 -2.71 3.47 15.97
CA ASN A 41 -1.73 4.41 16.49
C ASN A 41 -0.75 4.89 15.37
N PRO A 42 -0.20 6.11 15.48
CA PRO A 42 0.86 6.57 14.57
C PRO A 42 2.14 5.73 14.76
N MET A 43 3.05 5.82 13.78
CA MET A 43 4.35 5.13 13.77
C MET A 43 4.24 3.60 13.82
N THR A 44 3.20 3.05 13.18
CA THR A 44 2.93 1.60 13.15
C THR A 44 3.13 0.98 11.77
N LEU A 45 3.66 1.74 10.80
CA LEU A 45 3.93 1.24 9.45
C LEU A 45 4.84 0.01 9.49
N SER A 46 4.61 -0.90 8.56
CA SER A 46 5.54 -2.01 8.32
C SER A 46 6.87 -1.45 7.79
N PRO A 47 8.01 -2.10 8.10
CA PRO A 47 9.33 -1.64 7.65
C PRO A 47 9.41 -1.42 6.13
N ILE A 48 8.82 -2.32 5.34
CA ILE A 48 8.72 -2.18 3.89
C ILE A 48 7.85 -0.99 3.49
N GLY A 49 6.72 -0.77 4.17
CA GLY A 49 5.84 0.38 3.95
C GLY A 49 6.54 1.71 4.11
N GLU A 50 7.58 1.78 4.94
CA GLU A 50 8.41 2.97 5.14
C GLU A 50 9.40 3.23 3.99
N CYS A 51 9.66 2.25 3.12
CA CYS A 51 10.61 2.42 2.02
C CYS A 51 10.14 3.45 0.99
N GLY A 52 11.02 4.38 0.59
CA GLY A 52 10.71 5.41 -0.41
C GLY A 52 10.48 4.87 -1.84
N GLY A 53 11.03 3.70 -2.16
CA GLY A 53 10.93 3.05 -3.47
C GLY A 53 9.72 2.12 -3.64
N CYS A 54 8.68 2.25 -2.80
CA CYS A 54 7.45 1.47 -2.92
C CYS A 54 6.18 2.32 -2.75
N VAL A 55 5.07 1.81 -3.23
CA VAL A 55 3.72 2.30 -2.94
C VAL A 55 3.20 1.57 -1.72
N CYS A 56 3.08 2.29 -0.60
CA CYS A 56 2.56 1.76 0.66
C CYS A 56 1.04 1.86 0.68
N VAL A 57 0.37 0.73 0.89
CA VAL A 57 -1.09 0.62 0.80
C VAL A 57 -1.68 0.34 2.17
N GLY A 58 -2.52 1.27 2.65
CA GLY A 58 -3.38 1.08 3.81
C GLY A 58 -4.74 0.46 3.42
N CYS A 59 -5.57 0.22 4.42
CA CYS A 59 -6.91 -0.33 4.23
C CYS A 59 -7.99 0.71 4.52
N HIS A 60 -9.01 0.79 3.65
CA HIS A 60 -10.23 1.56 3.89
C HIS A 60 -11.44 0.92 3.18
N ASP A 61 -12.45 0.54 3.96
CA ASP A 61 -13.70 -0.09 3.49
C ASP A 61 -14.94 0.71 3.92
N GLY A 62 -14.80 2.04 4.07
CA GLY A 62 -15.88 2.87 4.61
C GLY A 62 -16.24 2.45 6.04
N ASN A 63 -17.53 2.26 6.28
CA ASN A 63 -18.07 1.82 7.58
C ASN A 63 -18.34 0.30 7.63
N TYR A 64 -17.82 -0.47 6.66
CA TYR A 64 -17.98 -1.90 6.65
C TYR A 64 -17.18 -2.54 7.79
N LYS A 65 -17.89 -3.24 8.67
CA LYS A 65 -17.31 -4.06 9.72
C LYS A 65 -17.23 -5.50 9.23
N GLY A 66 -16.04 -6.01 9.08
CA GLY A 66 -15.84 -7.40 8.69
C GLY A 66 -16.40 -8.41 9.68
N ASN A 67 -16.34 -9.69 9.34
CA ASN A 67 -16.81 -10.80 10.17
C ASN A 67 -16.24 -10.80 11.60
N GLY A 68 -15.09 -10.15 11.83
CA GLY A 68 -14.52 -9.90 13.15
C GLY A 68 -15.09 -8.71 13.90
N GLY A 69 -16.07 -7.98 13.35
CA GLY A 69 -16.70 -6.80 13.96
C GLY A 69 -15.81 -5.54 13.99
N ARG A 70 -14.63 -5.56 13.37
CA ARG A 70 -13.67 -4.45 13.33
C ARG A 70 -13.75 -3.67 12.02
N LEU A 71 -13.61 -2.35 12.12
CA LEU A 71 -13.36 -1.49 10.97
C LEU A 71 -11.89 -1.63 10.52
N CYS A 72 -11.61 -1.53 9.24
CA CYS A 72 -10.25 -1.63 8.74
C CYS A 72 -9.36 -0.46 9.21
N ASN A 73 -9.92 0.70 9.47
CA ASN A 73 -9.19 1.84 10.03
C ASN A 73 -8.77 1.64 11.51
N GLU A 74 -9.29 0.63 12.20
CA GLU A 74 -8.87 0.27 13.56
C GLU A 74 -7.57 -0.56 13.58
N TYR A 75 -7.20 -1.18 12.46
CA TYR A 75 -5.98 -1.99 12.37
C TYR A 75 -4.99 -1.52 11.30
N SER A 76 -5.43 -0.81 10.28
CA SER A 76 -4.53 -0.30 9.25
C SER A 76 -3.44 0.58 9.86
N SER A 77 -2.18 0.20 9.60
CA SER A 77 -1.01 0.92 10.12
C SER A 77 -0.91 2.33 9.55
N ARG A 78 -0.35 3.24 10.33
CA ARG A 78 -0.31 4.68 10.05
C ARG A 78 1.09 5.26 10.16
N GLY A 79 1.35 6.25 9.31
CA GLY A 79 2.53 7.09 9.40
C GLY A 79 2.47 8.10 10.56
N PRO A 80 3.53 8.92 10.72
CA PRO A 80 4.76 8.87 9.94
C PRO A 80 5.58 7.59 10.19
N GLY A 81 6.62 7.36 9.37
CA GLY A 81 7.59 6.29 9.64
C GLY A 81 8.37 6.54 10.93
N LYS A 82 9.08 5.51 11.40
CA LYS A 82 9.87 5.57 12.64
C LYS A 82 11.19 6.28 12.52
N ASP A 83 11.60 6.66 11.31
CA ASP A 83 12.85 7.38 11.09
C ASP A 83 12.80 8.74 11.80
N THR A 84 13.67 8.90 12.80
CA THR A 84 13.78 10.08 13.68
C THR A 84 14.93 11.03 13.29
N THR A 85 15.49 10.89 12.09
CA THR A 85 16.51 11.84 11.62
C THR A 85 15.91 13.25 11.50
N ILE A 86 16.73 14.28 11.67
CA ILE A 86 16.31 15.69 11.58
C ILE A 86 15.61 15.95 10.22
N THR A 87 16.12 15.35 9.14
CA THR A 87 15.52 15.47 7.80
C THR A 87 14.13 14.85 7.76
N SER A 88 13.92 13.72 8.42
CA SER A 88 12.62 13.03 8.50
C SER A 88 11.64 13.75 9.43
N ILE A 89 12.13 14.41 10.49
CA ILE A 89 11.29 15.24 11.37
C ILE A 89 10.77 16.47 10.62
N LEU A 90 11.63 17.12 9.81
CA LEU A 90 11.25 18.31 9.04
C LEU A 90 10.41 17.98 7.80
N ASN A 91 10.65 16.81 7.18
CA ASN A 91 9.90 16.29 6.04
C ASN A 91 9.50 14.84 6.28
N PRO A 92 8.50 14.58 7.11
CA PRO A 92 8.07 13.21 7.38
C PRO A 92 7.60 12.55 6.09
N LEU A 93 8.08 11.33 5.85
CA LEU A 93 7.63 10.52 4.74
C LEU A 93 6.12 10.27 4.90
N LYS A 94 5.32 10.88 4.02
CA LYS A 94 3.86 10.77 4.06
C LYS A 94 3.44 9.37 3.60
N LYS A 95 3.07 8.52 4.55
CA LYS A 95 2.61 7.14 4.35
C LYS A 95 1.37 6.86 5.22
N PRO A 96 0.47 5.98 4.79
CA PRO A 96 0.51 5.22 3.53
C PRO A 96 0.45 6.16 2.31
N ASP A 97 0.76 5.65 1.11
CA ASP A 97 0.61 6.42 -0.13
C ASP A 97 -0.85 6.51 -0.58
N ILE A 98 -1.58 5.41 -0.42
CA ILE A 98 -2.97 5.24 -0.86
C ILE A 98 -3.66 4.20 0.01
N VAL A 99 -4.99 4.20 0.02
CA VAL A 99 -5.78 3.13 0.65
C VAL A 99 -6.66 2.41 -0.38
N ALA A 100 -6.96 1.15 -0.10
CA ALA A 100 -7.84 0.32 -0.90
C ALA A 100 -8.65 -0.62 0.00
N PRO A 101 -9.77 -1.22 -0.48
CA PRO A 101 -10.52 -2.20 0.27
C PRO A 101 -9.64 -3.36 0.73
N GLY A 102 -9.90 -3.90 1.92
CA GLY A 102 -9.10 -5.00 2.46
C GLY A 102 -9.79 -5.80 3.55
N THR A 103 -11.11 -5.61 3.74
CA THR A 103 -11.89 -6.34 4.75
C THR A 103 -12.75 -7.40 4.07
N ASP A 104 -12.64 -8.64 4.55
CA ASP A 104 -13.36 -9.83 4.05
C ASP A 104 -13.19 -10.05 2.53
N ILE A 105 -12.01 -9.77 2.02
CA ILE A 105 -11.68 -10.00 0.62
C ILE A 105 -11.62 -11.48 0.34
N VAL A 106 -12.50 -11.94 -0.54
CA VAL A 106 -12.59 -13.35 -0.95
C VAL A 106 -11.56 -13.63 -2.05
N SER A 107 -10.74 -14.63 -1.85
CA SER A 107 -9.72 -15.07 -2.81
C SER A 107 -9.52 -16.59 -2.72
N CYS A 108 -8.71 -17.14 -3.64
CA CYS A 108 -8.39 -18.54 -3.68
C CYS A 108 -7.70 -19.01 -2.39
N SER A 109 -8.11 -20.17 -1.89
CA SER A 109 -7.44 -20.83 -0.77
C SER A 109 -6.27 -21.67 -1.29
N TYR A 110 -5.12 -21.64 -0.59
CA TYR A 110 -3.99 -22.52 -0.88
C TYR A 110 -4.22 -23.97 -0.39
N ARG A 111 -5.21 -24.17 0.50
CA ARG A 111 -5.51 -25.49 1.03
C ARG A 111 -6.35 -26.28 0.05
N TYR A 112 -5.91 -27.48 -0.24
CA TYR A 112 -6.69 -28.47 -0.98
C TYR A 112 -7.88 -28.87 -0.09
N SER A 113 -8.99 -28.16 -0.20
CA SER A 113 -10.20 -28.41 0.59
C SER A 113 -11.44 -28.23 -0.30
N MET A 114 -12.57 -28.74 0.17
CA MET A 114 -13.87 -28.54 -0.49
C MET A 114 -14.31 -27.04 -0.53
N LYS A 115 -13.56 -26.17 0.14
CA LYS A 115 -13.77 -24.71 0.09
C LYS A 115 -12.59 -24.06 -0.65
N PRO A 116 -12.70 -23.86 -1.97
CA PRO A 116 -11.60 -23.32 -2.78
C PRO A 116 -11.36 -21.82 -2.55
N TYR A 117 -12.25 -21.14 -1.85
CA TYR A 117 -12.18 -19.72 -1.54
C TYR A 117 -12.16 -19.47 -0.04
N ILE A 118 -11.49 -18.38 0.35
CA ILE A 118 -11.41 -17.92 1.74
C ILE A 118 -11.50 -16.40 1.78
N ALA A 119 -12.22 -15.87 2.76
CA ALA A 119 -12.21 -14.44 3.07
C ALA A 119 -11.10 -14.10 4.06
N LYS A 120 -10.34 -13.05 3.80
CA LYS A 120 -9.31 -12.51 4.69
C LYS A 120 -9.41 -11.00 4.78
N SER A 121 -8.96 -10.46 5.93
CA SER A 121 -8.91 -9.01 6.17
C SER A 121 -7.49 -8.58 6.50
N GLY A 122 -7.09 -7.39 6.02
CA GLY A 122 -5.78 -6.81 6.27
C GLY A 122 -5.29 -5.94 5.12
N THR A 123 -4.31 -5.12 5.37
CA THR A 123 -3.61 -4.34 4.33
C THR A 123 -2.91 -5.24 3.30
N SER A 124 -2.62 -6.49 3.67
CA SER A 124 -2.14 -7.54 2.76
C SER A 124 -3.17 -7.90 1.67
N MET A 125 -4.46 -7.60 1.89
CA MET A 125 -5.53 -7.77 0.90
C MET A 125 -5.71 -6.50 0.07
N SER A 126 -5.44 -5.33 0.63
CA SER A 126 -5.48 -4.05 -0.09
C SER A 126 -4.34 -3.90 -1.09
N ALA A 127 -3.14 -4.33 -0.73
CA ALA A 127 -1.95 -4.20 -1.59
C ALA A 127 -2.10 -4.93 -2.96
N PRO A 128 -2.58 -6.18 -3.05
CA PRO A 128 -2.79 -6.83 -4.34
C PRO A 128 -3.88 -6.16 -5.20
N ILE A 129 -4.88 -5.51 -4.61
CA ILE A 129 -5.88 -4.73 -5.36
C ILE A 129 -5.20 -3.55 -6.08
N VAL A 130 -4.32 -2.82 -5.37
CA VAL A 130 -3.53 -1.74 -5.98
C VAL A 130 -2.56 -2.29 -7.03
N SER A 131 -1.92 -3.45 -6.77
CA SER A 131 -1.04 -4.11 -7.74
C SER A 131 -1.81 -4.49 -9.01
N GLY A 132 -3.03 -5.01 -8.88
CA GLY A 132 -3.91 -5.32 -10.01
C GLY A 132 -4.28 -4.08 -10.82
N ALA A 133 -4.62 -2.97 -10.17
CA ALA A 133 -4.90 -1.70 -10.84
C ALA A 133 -3.68 -1.19 -11.62
N CYS A 134 -2.47 -1.29 -11.03
CA CYS A 134 -1.23 -0.94 -11.72
C CYS A 134 -0.98 -1.85 -12.93
N ALA A 135 -1.18 -3.16 -12.79
CA ALA A 135 -0.99 -4.12 -13.88
C ALA A 135 -1.95 -3.86 -15.05
N LEU A 136 -3.23 -3.60 -14.77
CA LEU A 136 -4.21 -3.24 -15.79
C LEU A 136 -3.85 -1.93 -16.50
N CYS A 137 -3.37 -0.93 -15.76
CA CYS A 137 -2.94 0.34 -16.35
C CYS A 137 -1.73 0.14 -17.25
N LEU A 138 -0.72 -0.63 -16.83
CA LEU A 138 0.47 -0.96 -17.64
C LEU A 138 0.14 -1.84 -18.84
N GLN A 139 -0.89 -2.67 -18.77
CA GLN A 139 -1.36 -3.44 -19.92
C GLN A 139 -1.88 -2.52 -21.03
N LYS A 140 -2.62 -1.47 -20.69
CA LYS A 140 -3.16 -0.50 -21.65
C LYS A 140 -2.11 0.53 -22.08
N TYR A 141 -1.23 0.93 -21.16
CA TYR A 141 -0.19 1.96 -21.37
C TYR A 141 1.20 1.43 -20.99
N PRO A 142 1.79 0.52 -21.76
CA PRO A 142 3.05 -0.15 -21.42
C PRO A 142 4.28 0.78 -21.39
N GLN A 143 4.17 1.98 -21.96
CA GLN A 143 5.21 3.01 -21.97
C GLN A 143 5.35 3.76 -20.66
N LEU A 144 4.38 3.64 -19.73
CA LEU A 144 4.42 4.33 -18.45
C LEU A 144 5.62 3.89 -17.60
N SER A 145 6.34 4.87 -17.09
CA SER A 145 7.31 4.61 -16.03
C SER A 145 6.60 4.39 -14.68
N ASN A 146 7.29 3.72 -13.77
CA ASN A 146 6.79 3.54 -12.39
C ASN A 146 6.51 4.87 -11.68
N LYS A 147 7.28 5.92 -12.00
CA LYS A 147 7.08 7.27 -11.44
C LYS A 147 5.81 7.92 -11.97
N GLU A 148 5.54 7.78 -13.26
CA GLU A 148 4.31 8.28 -13.90
C GLU A 148 3.10 7.51 -13.42
N LEU A 149 3.18 6.19 -13.40
CA LEU A 149 2.11 5.33 -12.89
C LEU A 149 1.79 5.66 -11.41
N ARG A 150 2.82 5.84 -10.56
CA ARG A 150 2.61 6.26 -9.18
C ARG A 150 1.93 7.61 -9.10
N ARG A 151 2.34 8.58 -9.91
CA ARG A 151 1.72 9.92 -9.95
C ARG A 151 0.25 9.84 -10.37
N LEU A 152 -0.08 9.06 -11.40
CA LEU A 152 -1.45 8.83 -11.85
C LEU A 152 -2.28 8.15 -10.77
N LEU A 153 -1.75 7.09 -10.18
CA LEU A 153 -2.41 6.33 -9.10
C LEU A 153 -2.80 7.23 -7.93
N LEU A 154 -1.86 8.06 -7.45
CA LEU A 154 -2.12 8.95 -6.32
C LEU A 154 -3.00 10.15 -6.71
N GLY A 155 -2.82 10.69 -7.92
CA GLY A 155 -3.60 11.82 -8.42
C GLY A 155 -5.06 11.49 -8.69
N SER A 156 -5.37 10.23 -9.00
CA SER A 156 -6.74 9.75 -9.25
C SER A 156 -7.50 9.32 -7.99
N ALA A 157 -6.81 9.19 -6.86
CA ALA A 157 -7.41 8.72 -5.62
C ALA A 157 -8.55 9.66 -5.13
N ALA A 158 -9.58 9.09 -4.53
CA ALA A 158 -10.65 9.86 -3.93
C ALA A 158 -10.28 10.30 -2.52
N ASP A 159 -10.25 11.60 -2.28
CA ASP A 159 -10.06 12.15 -0.94
C ASP A 159 -11.25 11.75 -0.04
N LEU A 160 -10.93 11.19 1.12
CA LEU A 160 -11.90 10.75 2.12
C LEU A 160 -12.09 11.78 3.25
N GLY A 161 -11.43 12.95 3.15
CA GLY A 161 -11.45 13.98 4.18
C GLY A 161 -10.74 13.58 5.47
N GLN A 162 -9.86 12.57 5.43
CA GLN A 162 -9.11 12.10 6.59
C GLN A 162 -7.67 12.63 6.55
N SER A 163 -6.94 12.49 7.66
CA SER A 163 -5.53 12.87 7.68
C SER A 163 -4.72 11.99 6.72
N TRP A 164 -3.65 12.57 6.16
CA TRP A 164 -2.77 11.83 5.26
C TRP A 164 -2.17 10.55 5.88
N SER A 165 -1.95 10.54 7.20
CA SER A 165 -1.44 9.36 7.91
C SER A 165 -2.43 8.18 7.92
N VAL A 166 -3.69 8.43 7.63
CA VAL A 166 -4.77 7.43 7.54
C VAL A 166 -5.02 7.02 6.10
N GLN A 167 -5.21 8.00 5.20
CA GLN A 167 -5.68 7.75 3.84
C GLN A 167 -4.61 7.91 2.74
N GLY A 168 -3.44 8.50 3.06
CA GLY A 168 -2.49 8.90 2.03
C GLY A 168 -3.12 9.91 1.06
N ALA A 169 -3.02 9.63 -0.24
CA ALA A 169 -3.70 10.40 -1.28
C ALA A 169 -5.23 10.17 -1.33
N GLY A 170 -5.72 9.11 -0.69
CA GLY A 170 -7.13 8.76 -0.67
C GLY A 170 -7.40 7.32 -1.07
N LEU A 171 -8.67 7.03 -1.38
CA LEU A 171 -9.14 5.71 -1.79
C LEU A 171 -8.88 5.49 -3.29
N LEU A 172 -8.32 4.33 -3.63
CA LEU A 172 -8.11 3.89 -5.01
C LEU A 172 -9.40 4.04 -5.85
N GLN A 173 -9.26 4.68 -7.03
CA GLN A 173 -10.32 4.83 -8.04
C GLN A 173 -9.79 4.39 -9.39
N ILE A 174 -10.14 3.18 -9.82
CA ILE A 174 -9.61 2.57 -11.05
C ILE A 174 -10.12 3.31 -12.29
N ASP A 175 -11.38 3.69 -12.30
CA ASP A 175 -12.02 4.46 -13.37
C ASP A 175 -11.33 5.83 -13.58
N ARG A 176 -11.05 6.55 -12.50
CA ARG A 176 -10.34 7.82 -12.56
C ARG A 176 -8.88 7.66 -12.98
N LEU A 177 -8.22 6.58 -12.53
CA LEU A 177 -6.86 6.26 -12.94
C LEU A 177 -6.77 6.11 -14.47
N PHE A 178 -7.70 5.34 -15.06
CA PHE A 178 -7.76 5.16 -16.51
C PHE A 178 -8.12 6.45 -17.25
N ALA A 179 -9.11 7.20 -16.75
CA ALA A 179 -9.49 8.47 -17.36
C ALA A 179 -8.33 9.48 -17.37
N GLN A 180 -7.56 9.58 -16.28
CA GLN A 180 -6.37 10.44 -16.25
C GLN A 180 -5.25 9.95 -17.16
N ALA A 181 -5.02 8.64 -17.22
CA ALA A 181 -4.02 8.08 -18.13
C ALA A 181 -4.39 8.36 -19.59
N GLU A 182 -5.66 8.23 -19.97
CA GLU A 182 -6.15 8.50 -21.34
C GLU A 182 -5.98 9.97 -21.78
N LEU A 183 -6.00 10.90 -20.82
CA LEU A 183 -5.76 12.34 -21.11
C LEU A 183 -4.29 12.66 -21.36
N LEU A 184 -3.37 11.79 -20.97
CA LEU A 184 -1.92 12.03 -21.05
C LEU A 184 -1.23 11.21 -22.13
N TYR A 185 -1.87 10.13 -22.61
CA TYR A 185 -1.32 9.13 -23.55
C TYR A 185 -2.36 8.70 -24.59
#